data_03e111cfac089f9c20ea963cd3ad0918
#
_entry.id   03e111cfac089f9c20ea963cd3ad0918
#
_cell.length_a   1.000
_cell.length_b   1.000
_cell.length_c   1.000
_cell.angle_alpha   90.00
_cell.angle_beta   90.00
_cell.angle_gamma   90.00
#
_symmetry.space_group_name_H-M   'P 1'
#
loop_
_entity.id
_entity.type
_entity.pdbx_description
1 polymer ?
#
loop_
_entity_poly.entity_id
_entity_poly.type
_entity_poly.pdbx_seq_one_letter_code
_entity_poly.pdbx_strand_id
1 'polypeptide(L)'
;NRFPEGKSESYGQLMDAATGRVLLQDGGFLTTAKWMPKSNRLYYTRTGLDGTELVTVDPSTYQQTVLVPNLPKGRFVFTPDESTLLYTVEEEGPKEGTNLIRVLEPADRIPGFRDRSFIWRYDLKTGLYEQLTFGHTDTYINDISADSRYLLFSTSDRVYTSLPHSRNSLYKLDLQTMAIDTIWEKAPYV
;
A
#
# COMPACT_ATOMS: atom_id res chain seq x y z
N ASN A 1 23.23 -3.98 22.70
CA ASN A 1 24.07 -2.90 22.17
C ASN A 1 23.83 -1.64 23.00
N ARG A 2 24.89 -1.16 23.68
CA ARG A 2 24.85 0.13 24.38
C ARG A 2 25.36 1.20 23.40
N PHE A 3 24.46 2.07 22.96
CA PHE A 3 24.85 3.26 22.20
C PHE A 3 25.25 4.37 23.19
N PRO A 4 26.31 5.19 22.86
CA PRO A 4 26.85 6.22 23.76
C PRO A 4 25.77 7.26 23.93
N GLU A 5 24.83 7.58 24.02
CA GLU A 5 23.82 8.63 24.23
C GLU A 5 22.40 8.12 24.50
N GLY A 6 22.24 6.83 24.87
CA GLY A 6 20.93 6.28 25.16
C GLY A 6 20.00 6.11 23.94
N LYS A 7 20.52 6.30 22.72
CA LYS A 7 19.80 6.01 21.47
C LYS A 7 19.83 4.50 21.21
N SER A 8 18.69 3.92 20.87
CA SER A 8 18.60 2.54 20.41
C SER A 8 18.36 2.54 18.91
N GLU A 9 19.17 1.82 18.15
CA GLU A 9 18.90 1.51 16.76
C GLU A 9 18.36 0.09 16.64
N SER A 10 17.28 -0.06 15.88
CA SER A 10 16.67 -1.35 15.62
C SER A 10 16.96 -1.75 14.17
N TYR A 11 17.27 -3.02 13.96
CA TYR A 11 17.54 -3.58 12.65
C TYR A 11 16.99 -5.00 12.54
N GLY A 12 16.66 -5.43 11.32
CA GLY A 12 16.35 -6.80 11.00
C GLY A 12 17.58 -7.54 10.47
N GLN A 13 17.58 -8.84 10.60
CA GLN A 13 18.65 -9.71 10.08
C GLN A 13 18.05 -10.82 9.23
N LEU A 14 18.67 -11.08 8.09
CA LEU A 14 18.48 -12.32 7.35
C LEU A 14 19.54 -13.30 7.83
N MET A 15 19.11 -14.46 8.32
CA MET A 15 19.99 -15.46 8.90
C MET A 15 19.83 -16.80 8.16
N ASP A 16 20.93 -17.51 8.02
CA ASP A 16 20.91 -18.91 7.61
C ASP A 16 20.32 -19.74 8.76
N ALA A 17 19.24 -20.45 8.50
CA ALA A 17 18.52 -21.21 9.53
C ALA A 17 19.30 -22.43 10.05
N ALA A 18 20.20 -23.00 9.25
CA ALA A 18 20.98 -24.19 9.63
C ALA A 18 22.21 -23.83 10.46
N THR A 19 22.86 -22.71 10.12
CA THR A 19 24.14 -22.31 10.75
C THR A 19 24.02 -21.17 11.76
N GLY A 20 22.89 -20.45 11.77
CA GLY A 20 22.71 -19.22 12.54
C GLY A 20 23.56 -18.04 12.09
N ARG A 21 24.23 -18.15 10.95
CA ARG A 21 25.07 -17.07 10.42
C ARG A 21 24.22 -15.94 9.90
N VAL A 22 24.54 -14.70 10.27
CA VAL A 22 23.93 -13.50 9.70
C VAL A 22 24.43 -13.33 8.27
N LEU A 23 23.50 -13.30 7.33
CA LEU A 23 23.75 -13.16 5.89
C LEU A 23 23.66 -11.71 5.45
N LEU A 24 22.68 -10.99 6.01
CA LEU A 24 22.41 -9.59 5.71
C LEU A 24 21.77 -8.91 6.93
N GLN A 25 22.09 -7.64 7.13
CA GLN A 25 21.51 -6.83 8.20
C GLN A 25 21.12 -5.47 7.64
N ASP A 26 19.86 -5.06 7.87
CA ASP A 26 19.34 -3.76 7.41
C ASP A 26 18.18 -3.30 8.31
N GLY A 27 18.08 -1.99 8.57
CA GLY A 27 16.99 -1.41 9.35
C GLY A 27 15.62 -1.61 8.69
N GLY A 28 15.56 -1.62 7.36
CA GLY A 28 14.33 -1.82 6.60
C GLY A 28 13.70 -3.21 6.76
N PHE A 29 14.47 -4.24 7.10
CA PHE A 29 13.94 -5.59 7.33
C PHE A 29 12.95 -5.70 8.49
N LEU A 30 12.99 -4.79 9.44
CA LEU A 30 12.09 -4.83 10.59
C LEU A 30 10.63 -4.61 10.24
N THR A 31 10.37 -3.83 9.20
CA THR A 31 9.02 -3.31 8.96
C THR A 31 8.38 -3.86 7.70
N THR A 32 9.16 -4.19 6.67
CA THR A 32 8.61 -4.41 5.33
C THR A 32 9.16 -5.63 4.60
N ALA A 33 10.09 -6.40 5.18
CA ALA A 33 10.67 -7.55 4.48
C ALA A 33 9.63 -8.60 4.13
N LYS A 34 9.45 -8.84 2.82
CA LYS A 34 8.49 -9.80 2.26
C LYS A 34 9.10 -10.49 1.04
N TRP A 35 8.51 -11.60 0.67
CA TRP A 35 8.82 -12.28 -0.59
C TRP A 35 8.08 -11.64 -1.75
N MET A 36 8.76 -11.54 -2.88
CA MET A 36 8.15 -11.21 -4.16
C MET A 36 7.33 -12.40 -4.66
N PRO A 37 6.18 -12.15 -5.32
CA PRO A 37 5.23 -13.22 -5.64
C PRO A 37 5.73 -14.24 -6.66
N LYS A 38 6.66 -13.88 -7.55
CA LYS A 38 7.11 -14.73 -8.67
C LYS A 38 8.61 -15.05 -8.62
N SER A 39 9.46 -14.05 -8.44
CA SER A 39 10.91 -14.19 -8.55
C SER A 39 11.59 -14.83 -7.35
N ASN A 40 10.84 -15.07 -6.28
CA ASN A 40 11.35 -15.59 -5.00
C ASN A 40 12.48 -14.72 -4.41
N ARG A 41 12.53 -13.45 -4.77
CA ARG A 41 13.41 -12.45 -4.14
C ARG A 41 12.77 -11.93 -2.87
N LEU A 42 13.58 -11.48 -1.94
CA LEU A 42 13.11 -10.65 -0.84
C LEU A 42 13.01 -9.20 -1.32
N TYR A 43 12.03 -8.46 -0.80
CA TYR A 43 12.00 -7.01 -0.91
C TYR A 43 11.74 -6.37 0.44
N TYR A 44 12.20 -5.14 0.58
CA TYR A 44 11.94 -4.30 1.73
C TYR A 44 12.08 -2.83 1.34
N THR A 45 11.63 -1.94 2.20
CA THR A 45 11.81 -0.49 2.02
C THR A 45 12.80 0.05 3.05
N ARG A 46 13.59 1.05 2.64
CA ARG A 46 14.48 1.79 3.54
C ARG A 46 14.48 3.27 3.18
N THR A 47 14.98 4.10 4.10
CA THR A 47 15.21 5.51 3.82
C THR A 47 16.46 5.65 2.96
N GLY A 48 16.30 6.24 1.79
CA GLY A 48 17.38 6.60 0.86
C GLY A 48 17.67 8.10 0.91
N LEU A 49 18.51 8.58 -0.03
CA LEU A 49 18.87 9.99 -0.12
C LEU A 49 17.72 10.88 -0.57
N ASP A 50 16.93 10.42 -1.52
CA ASP A 50 15.85 11.20 -2.14
C ASP A 50 14.45 10.80 -1.66
N GLY A 51 14.35 9.87 -0.73
CA GLY A 51 13.08 9.36 -0.22
C GLY A 51 13.13 7.90 0.20
N THR A 52 12.00 7.22 0.11
CA THR A 52 11.93 5.79 0.42
C THR A 52 12.38 4.96 -0.78
N GLU A 53 13.38 4.13 -0.59
CA GLU A 53 13.83 3.17 -1.59
C GLU A 53 13.10 1.84 -1.44
N LEU A 54 12.72 1.23 -2.56
CA LEU A 54 12.33 -0.17 -2.64
C LEU A 54 13.54 -1.00 -3.06
N VAL A 55 13.98 -1.89 -2.20
CA VAL A 55 15.17 -2.71 -2.39
C VAL A 55 14.77 -4.17 -2.55
N THR A 56 15.36 -4.86 -3.51
CA THR A 56 15.24 -6.30 -3.66
C THR A 56 16.55 -6.99 -3.29
N VAL A 57 16.46 -8.19 -2.76
CA VAL A 57 17.57 -9.04 -2.36
C VAL A 57 17.48 -10.36 -3.09
N ASP A 58 18.54 -10.73 -3.78
CA ASP A 58 18.68 -12.07 -4.36
C ASP A 58 18.99 -13.08 -3.25
N PRO A 59 18.16 -14.12 -3.04
CA PRO A 59 18.34 -15.05 -1.91
C PRO A 59 19.56 -15.96 -2.06
N SER A 60 20.13 -16.08 -3.25
CA SER A 60 21.29 -16.94 -3.53
C SER A 60 22.61 -16.20 -3.33
N THR A 61 22.68 -14.94 -3.77
CA THR A 61 23.90 -14.12 -3.74
C THR A 61 23.89 -13.08 -2.63
N TYR A 62 22.73 -12.81 -2.03
CA TYR A 62 22.47 -11.74 -1.07
C TYR A 62 22.74 -10.33 -1.63
N GLN A 63 22.83 -10.23 -2.95
CA GLN A 63 23.02 -8.95 -3.62
C GLN A 63 21.75 -8.11 -3.49
N GLN A 64 21.93 -6.88 -3.04
CA GLN A 64 20.87 -5.87 -2.96
C GLN A 64 20.83 -5.05 -4.26
N THR A 65 19.62 -4.80 -4.73
CA THR A 65 19.37 -3.94 -5.89
C THR A 65 18.24 -2.97 -5.56
N VAL A 66 18.46 -1.68 -5.73
CA VAL A 66 17.40 -0.66 -5.62
C VAL A 66 16.50 -0.79 -6.84
N LEU A 67 15.26 -1.22 -6.62
CA LEU A 67 14.27 -1.37 -7.68
C LEU A 67 13.58 -0.04 -7.99
N VAL A 68 13.25 0.73 -6.95
CA VAL A 68 12.67 2.06 -7.06
C VAL A 68 13.38 2.98 -6.07
N PRO A 69 14.08 4.03 -6.55
CA PRO A 69 14.88 4.91 -5.67
C PRO A 69 14.03 5.91 -4.88
N ASN A 70 12.85 6.25 -5.38
CA ASN A 70 11.91 7.14 -4.71
C ASN A 70 10.49 6.60 -4.82
N LEU A 71 10.13 5.76 -3.86
CA LEU A 71 8.86 5.06 -3.82
C LEU A 71 7.75 6.05 -3.41
N PRO A 72 6.63 6.13 -4.15
CA PRO A 72 5.47 6.90 -3.72
C PRO A 72 4.98 6.48 -2.32
N LYS A 73 4.45 7.46 -1.58
CA LYS A 73 3.86 7.18 -0.26
C LYS A 73 2.59 6.35 -0.40
N GLY A 74 2.39 5.42 0.53
CA GLY A 74 1.20 4.58 0.58
C GLY A 74 1.55 3.14 0.93
N ARG A 75 0.52 2.33 1.12
CA ARG A 75 0.67 0.89 1.23
C ARG A 75 0.61 0.29 -0.17
N PHE A 76 1.48 -0.63 -0.47
CA PHE A 76 1.52 -1.24 -1.79
C PHE A 76 1.57 -2.76 -1.72
N VAL A 77 1.16 -3.37 -2.83
CA VAL A 77 1.30 -4.79 -3.13
C VAL A 77 1.83 -4.93 -4.55
N PHE A 78 2.63 -5.97 -4.80
CA PHE A 78 3.04 -6.32 -6.16
C PHE A 78 1.91 -7.03 -6.89
N THR A 79 1.80 -6.77 -8.20
CA THR A 79 1.06 -7.70 -9.07
C THR A 79 1.80 -9.05 -9.14
N PRO A 80 1.08 -10.18 -9.34
CA PRO A 80 1.70 -11.52 -9.42
C PRO A 80 2.82 -11.65 -10.45
N ASP A 81 2.77 -10.90 -11.56
CA ASP A 81 3.82 -10.87 -12.58
C ASP A 81 5.02 -9.97 -12.22
N GLU A 82 4.93 -9.22 -11.11
CA GLU A 82 5.94 -8.29 -10.60
C GLU A 82 6.22 -7.09 -11.52
N SER A 83 5.31 -6.75 -12.41
CA SER A 83 5.48 -5.60 -13.32
C SER A 83 5.02 -4.28 -12.71
N THR A 84 4.12 -4.34 -11.74
CA THR A 84 3.38 -3.18 -11.23
C THR A 84 3.22 -3.24 -9.72
N LEU A 85 3.21 -2.08 -9.08
CA LEU A 85 2.79 -1.92 -7.69
C LEU A 85 1.39 -1.28 -7.66
N LEU A 86 0.47 -1.89 -6.93
CA LEU A 86 -0.81 -1.29 -6.62
C LEU A 86 -0.76 -0.68 -5.22
N TYR A 87 -1.13 0.58 -5.11
CA TYR A 87 -1.07 1.38 -3.88
C TYR A 87 -2.46 1.66 -3.35
N THR A 88 -2.58 1.70 -2.03
CA THR A 88 -3.67 2.41 -1.35
C THR A 88 -3.09 3.70 -0.79
N VAL A 89 -3.59 4.83 -1.26
CA VAL A 89 -3.17 6.17 -0.85
C VAL A 89 -4.32 6.86 -0.17
N GLU A 90 -4.08 7.38 1.03
CA GLU A 90 -5.05 8.17 1.78
C GLU A 90 -4.85 9.65 1.44
N GLU A 91 -5.92 10.28 0.97
CA GLU A 91 -5.99 11.70 0.70
C GLU A 91 -6.80 12.39 1.79
N GLU A 92 -6.19 13.38 2.41
CA GLU A 92 -6.86 14.19 3.43
C GLU A 92 -7.96 15.04 2.80
N GLY A 93 -9.12 15.08 3.46
CA GLY A 93 -10.21 15.95 3.07
C GLY A 93 -9.85 17.44 3.13
N PRO A 94 -10.63 18.31 2.49
CA PRO A 94 -10.36 19.75 2.48
C PRO A 94 -10.34 20.34 3.89
N LYS A 95 -9.29 21.08 4.20
CA LYS A 95 -9.08 21.77 5.48
C LYS A 95 -9.22 23.27 5.29
N GLU A 96 -9.94 23.94 6.20
CA GLU A 96 -10.01 25.41 6.25
C GLU A 96 -9.06 25.92 7.33
N GLY A 97 -7.83 26.28 6.95
CA GLY A 97 -6.78 26.71 7.88
C GLY A 97 -6.12 25.56 8.63
N THR A 98 -5.22 25.88 9.56
CA THR A 98 -4.36 24.90 10.22
C THR A 98 -5.07 24.02 11.26
N ASN A 99 -6.16 24.53 11.87
CA ASN A 99 -6.85 23.85 12.97
C ASN A 99 -8.39 23.93 12.87
N LEU A 100 -8.93 24.34 11.72
CA LEU A 100 -10.37 24.49 11.54
C LEU A 100 -10.92 23.38 10.64
N ILE A 101 -11.99 22.74 11.09
CA ILE A 101 -12.76 21.79 10.29
C ILE A 101 -14.10 22.45 9.96
N ARG A 102 -14.46 22.49 8.69
CA ARG A 102 -15.77 22.96 8.26
C ARG A 102 -16.81 21.89 8.55
N VAL A 103 -17.76 22.20 9.43
CA VAL A 103 -18.85 21.30 9.79
C VAL A 103 -20.07 21.65 8.92
N LEU A 104 -20.33 20.88 7.88
CA LEU A 104 -21.51 21.01 7.01
C LEU A 104 -22.64 20.07 7.47
N GLU A 105 -22.27 18.94 8.05
CA GLU A 105 -23.19 17.92 8.53
C GLU A 105 -22.65 17.27 9.83
N PRO A 106 -23.50 16.60 10.62
CA PRO A 106 -23.08 16.01 11.90
C PRO A 106 -21.88 15.06 11.80
N ALA A 107 -21.71 14.39 10.67
CA ALA A 107 -20.61 13.45 10.42
C ALA A 107 -19.25 14.14 10.32
N ASP A 108 -19.18 15.42 9.94
CA ASP A 108 -17.95 16.20 9.90
C ASP A 108 -17.29 16.39 11.28
N ARG A 109 -18.00 16.10 12.37
CA ARG A 109 -17.44 16.07 13.72
C ARG A 109 -16.54 14.87 13.99
N ILE A 110 -16.55 13.88 13.08
CA ILE A 110 -15.72 12.69 13.17
C ILE A 110 -14.41 13.01 12.48
N PRO A 111 -13.26 12.95 13.19
CA PRO A 111 -11.95 13.19 12.58
C PRO A 111 -11.72 12.30 11.36
N GLY A 112 -11.25 12.89 10.25
CA GLY A 112 -11.00 12.17 9.00
C GLY A 112 -12.27 11.71 8.25
N PHE A 113 -13.46 12.23 8.60
CA PHE A 113 -14.70 11.84 7.88
C PHE A 113 -14.63 12.10 6.38
N ARG A 114 -13.90 13.14 5.97
CA ARG A 114 -13.74 13.51 4.55
C ARG A 114 -12.45 12.96 3.92
N ASP A 115 -11.62 12.31 4.70
CA ASP A 115 -10.44 11.63 4.14
C ASP A 115 -10.89 10.44 3.31
N ARG A 116 -10.19 10.17 2.21
CA ARG A 116 -10.54 9.11 1.27
C ARG A 116 -9.31 8.30 0.91
N SER A 117 -9.50 7.00 0.79
CA SER A 117 -8.48 6.09 0.29
C SER A 117 -8.75 5.76 -1.16
N PHE A 118 -7.75 5.96 -2.02
CA PHE A 118 -7.81 5.66 -3.44
C PHE A 118 -6.76 4.64 -3.84
N ILE A 119 -7.04 3.91 -4.92
CA ILE A 119 -6.11 2.96 -5.50
C ILE A 119 -5.35 3.64 -6.63
N TRP A 120 -4.02 3.49 -6.57
CA TRP A 120 -3.07 3.97 -7.57
C TRP A 120 -2.26 2.81 -8.10
N ARG A 121 -1.69 2.93 -9.30
CA ARG A 121 -0.70 2.01 -9.82
C ARG A 121 0.62 2.70 -10.11
N TYR A 122 1.71 1.95 -9.95
CA TYR A 122 3.05 2.37 -10.32
C TYR A 122 3.66 1.28 -11.21
N ASP A 123 3.93 1.60 -12.47
CA ASP A 123 4.58 0.71 -13.42
C ASP A 123 6.09 0.71 -13.18
N LEU A 124 6.65 -0.46 -12.85
CA LEU A 124 8.06 -0.59 -12.48
C LEU A 124 9.03 -0.37 -13.63
N LYS A 125 8.58 -0.57 -14.87
CA LYS A 125 9.41 -0.40 -16.06
C LYS A 125 9.49 1.06 -16.51
N THR A 126 8.36 1.76 -16.48
CA THR A 126 8.25 3.13 -16.99
C THR A 126 8.34 4.19 -15.90
N GLY A 127 8.09 3.83 -14.64
CA GLY A 127 7.96 4.76 -13.52
C GLY A 127 6.64 5.55 -13.56
N LEU A 128 5.69 5.19 -14.43
CA LEU A 128 4.39 5.85 -14.49
C LEU A 128 3.60 5.57 -13.21
N TYR A 129 3.15 6.65 -12.56
CA TYR A 129 2.33 6.60 -11.36
C TYR A 129 0.99 7.27 -11.65
N GLU A 130 -0.10 6.52 -11.59
CA GLU A 130 -1.42 7.00 -11.94
C GLU A 130 -2.52 6.49 -11.00
N GLN A 131 -3.56 7.30 -10.85
CA GLN A 131 -4.72 6.98 -10.02
C GLN A 131 -5.71 6.10 -10.80
N LEU A 132 -6.19 5.03 -10.17
CA LEU A 132 -7.14 4.09 -10.76
C LEU A 132 -8.57 4.31 -10.29
N THR A 133 -8.77 4.79 -9.07
CA THR A 133 -10.10 5.00 -8.48
C THR A 133 -10.29 6.44 -8.04
N PHE A 134 -11.51 6.94 -8.17
CA PHE A 134 -11.88 8.33 -7.94
C PHE A 134 -13.24 8.39 -7.24
N GLY A 135 -13.62 9.58 -6.77
CA GLY A 135 -14.96 9.82 -6.26
C GLY A 135 -15.00 10.16 -4.78
N HIS A 136 -16.12 9.84 -4.13
CA HIS A 136 -16.41 10.25 -2.74
C HIS A 136 -16.42 9.10 -1.74
N THR A 137 -16.10 7.89 -2.18
CA THR A 137 -16.04 6.69 -1.33
C THR A 137 -14.62 6.20 -1.17
N ASP A 138 -14.34 5.60 -0.02
CA ASP A 138 -13.08 4.89 0.18
C ASP A 138 -12.99 3.68 -0.74
N THR A 139 -11.79 3.38 -1.25
CA THR A 139 -11.51 2.21 -2.08
C THR A 139 -10.37 1.39 -1.51
N TYR A 140 -10.50 0.06 -1.54
CA TYR A 140 -9.56 -0.86 -0.94
C TYR A 140 -9.26 -2.03 -1.88
N ILE A 141 -7.98 -2.37 -1.99
CA ILE A 141 -7.52 -3.55 -2.73
C ILE A 141 -7.92 -4.79 -1.93
N ASN A 142 -8.67 -5.70 -2.56
CA ASN A 142 -9.03 -6.99 -1.98
C ASN A 142 -8.13 -8.10 -2.50
N ASP A 143 -7.98 -8.21 -3.84
CA ASP A 143 -7.18 -9.26 -4.46
C ASP A 143 -6.76 -8.86 -5.88
N ILE A 144 -5.77 -9.58 -6.42
CA ILE A 144 -5.27 -9.43 -7.79
C ILE A 144 -5.27 -10.81 -8.43
N SER A 145 -5.83 -10.92 -9.64
CA SER A 145 -5.83 -12.19 -10.37
C SER A 145 -4.41 -12.69 -10.67
N ALA A 146 -4.22 -14.01 -10.71
CA ALA A 146 -2.92 -14.63 -10.91
C ALA A 146 -2.23 -14.24 -12.24
N ASP A 147 -3.02 -13.84 -13.25
CA ASP A 147 -2.53 -13.31 -14.51
C ASP A 147 -2.23 -11.81 -14.49
N SER A 148 -2.35 -11.17 -13.32
CA SER A 148 -2.13 -9.72 -13.10
C SER A 148 -3.05 -8.80 -13.91
N ARG A 149 -4.12 -9.35 -14.49
CA ARG A 149 -5.03 -8.60 -15.34
C ARG A 149 -6.15 -7.92 -14.58
N TYR A 150 -6.69 -8.59 -13.55
CA TYR A 150 -7.86 -8.10 -12.84
C TYR A 150 -7.54 -7.72 -11.41
N LEU A 151 -8.03 -6.55 -11.02
CA LEU A 151 -8.05 -6.09 -9.64
C LEU A 151 -9.46 -6.26 -9.07
N LEU A 152 -9.58 -6.99 -7.97
CA LEU A 152 -10.76 -7.03 -7.14
C LEU A 152 -10.62 -5.93 -6.07
N PHE A 153 -11.56 -4.99 -6.04
CA PHE A 153 -11.55 -3.90 -5.07
C PHE A 153 -12.94 -3.64 -4.50
N SER A 154 -12.99 -3.17 -3.27
CA SER A 154 -14.21 -2.76 -2.62
C SER A 154 -14.25 -1.25 -2.42
N THR A 155 -15.46 -0.72 -2.37
CA THR A 155 -15.74 0.64 -1.90
C THR A 155 -16.48 0.59 -0.58
N SER A 156 -16.28 1.61 0.25
CA SER A 156 -17.04 1.78 1.49
C SER A 156 -17.65 3.17 1.53
N ASP A 157 -18.98 3.21 1.57
CA ASP A 157 -19.74 4.44 1.77
C ASP A 157 -20.17 4.53 3.23
N ARG A 158 -19.81 5.64 3.89
CA ARG A 158 -20.12 5.87 5.31
C ARG A 158 -21.39 6.69 5.46
N VAL A 159 -22.46 6.05 5.96
CA VAL A 159 -23.77 6.68 6.19
C VAL A 159 -24.08 6.63 7.68
N TYR A 160 -23.67 7.67 8.42
CA TYR A 160 -23.84 7.71 9.89
C TYR A 160 -25.28 7.92 10.37
N THR A 161 -26.20 8.23 9.48
CA THR A 161 -27.62 8.39 9.79
C THR A 161 -28.42 7.09 9.77
N SER A 162 -27.80 5.98 9.39
CA SER A 162 -28.43 4.66 9.31
C SER A 162 -27.54 3.57 9.90
N LEU A 163 -28.14 2.47 10.33
CA LEU A 163 -27.43 1.25 10.72
C LEU A 163 -27.64 0.18 9.62
N PRO A 164 -26.55 -0.52 9.22
CA PRO A 164 -25.16 -0.27 9.59
C PRO A 164 -24.64 1.03 9.00
N HIS A 165 -23.60 1.62 9.62
CA HIS A 165 -23.00 2.88 9.18
C HIS A 165 -22.17 2.76 7.89
N SER A 166 -21.86 1.56 7.43
CA SER A 166 -21.09 1.32 6.22
C SER A 166 -21.90 0.51 5.22
N ARG A 167 -21.84 0.91 3.97
CA ARG A 167 -22.36 0.16 2.82
C ARG A 167 -21.21 -0.11 1.89
N ASN A 168 -20.94 -1.39 1.67
CA ASN A 168 -19.82 -1.81 0.85
C ASN A 168 -20.31 -2.24 -0.53
N SER A 169 -19.45 -2.09 -1.53
CA SER A 169 -19.65 -2.61 -2.88
C SER A 169 -18.37 -3.29 -3.34
N LEU A 170 -18.48 -4.28 -4.20
CA LEU A 170 -17.35 -5.04 -4.74
C LEU A 170 -17.34 -4.96 -6.25
N TYR A 171 -16.18 -4.64 -6.79
CA TYR A 171 -15.95 -4.42 -8.20
C TYR A 171 -14.75 -5.21 -8.70
N LYS A 172 -14.77 -5.56 -9.97
CA LYS A 172 -13.64 -6.09 -10.72
C LYS A 172 -13.21 -5.06 -11.76
N LEU A 173 -11.96 -4.63 -11.72
CA LEU A 173 -11.34 -3.73 -12.69
C LEU A 173 -10.40 -4.52 -13.60
N ASP A 174 -10.58 -4.44 -14.91
CA ASP A 174 -9.61 -4.90 -15.90
C ASP A 174 -8.49 -3.83 -16.02
N LEU A 175 -7.28 -4.16 -15.56
CA LEU A 175 -6.13 -3.24 -15.53
C LEU A 175 -5.56 -2.90 -16.92
N GLN A 176 -5.99 -3.62 -17.98
CA GLN A 176 -5.57 -3.35 -19.36
C GLN A 176 -6.57 -2.43 -20.09
N THR A 177 -7.86 -2.71 -19.93
CA THR A 177 -8.92 -1.98 -20.65
C THR A 177 -9.57 -0.90 -19.82
N MET A 178 -9.31 -0.88 -18.49
CA MET A 178 -9.96 -0.01 -17.51
C MET A 178 -11.47 -0.21 -17.38
N ALA A 179 -11.99 -1.34 -17.88
CA ALA A 179 -13.38 -1.71 -17.73
C ALA A 179 -13.68 -2.19 -16.31
N ILE A 180 -14.80 -1.73 -15.75
CA ILE A 180 -15.24 -2.07 -14.41
C ILE A 180 -16.51 -2.92 -14.50
N ASP A 181 -16.50 -4.08 -13.85
CA ASP A 181 -17.65 -4.94 -13.62
C ASP A 181 -18.09 -4.85 -12.17
N THR A 182 -19.37 -4.63 -11.94
CA THR A 182 -19.96 -4.68 -10.60
C THR A 182 -20.25 -6.11 -10.21
N ILE A 183 -19.69 -6.59 -9.09
CA ILE A 183 -19.98 -7.92 -8.55
C ILE A 183 -21.20 -7.84 -7.63
N TRP A 184 -21.21 -6.89 -6.71
CA TRP A 184 -22.38 -6.55 -5.89
C TRP A 184 -22.27 -5.11 -5.36
N GLU A 185 -23.40 -4.49 -5.07
CA GLU A 185 -23.48 -3.11 -4.60
C GLU A 185 -24.26 -2.99 -3.29
N LYS A 186 -23.79 -2.05 -2.47
CA LYS A 186 -24.47 -1.54 -1.27
C LYS A 186 -24.96 -2.61 -0.31
N ALA A 187 -24.24 -3.73 -0.21
CA ALA A 187 -24.54 -4.74 0.78
C ALA A 187 -24.30 -4.18 2.20
N PRO A 188 -25.29 -4.27 3.10
CA PRO A 188 -25.16 -3.74 4.46
C PRO A 188 -24.27 -4.61 5.37
N TYR A 189 -24.08 -5.87 5.03
CA TYR A 189 -23.30 -6.84 5.81
C TYR A 189 -22.49 -7.73 4.88
N VAL A 190 -21.18 -7.53 4.83
CA VAL A 190 -20.23 -8.43 4.17
C VAL A 190 -18.95 -8.47 4.98
#